data_c0f810c3aa2fe710b664bb09401809f8
#
_entry.id   c0f810c3aa2fe710b664bb09401809f8
#
_cell.length_a   1.000
_cell.length_b   1.000
_cell.length_c   1.000
_cell.angle_alpha   90.00
_cell.angle_beta   90.00
_cell.angle_gamma   90.00
#
_symmetry.space_group_name_H-M   'P 1'
#
loop_
_entity.id
_entity.type
_entity.pdbx_description
1 polymer ?
#
loop_
_entity_poly.entity_id
_entity_poly.type
_entity_poly.pdbx_seq_one_letter_code
_entity_poly.pdbx_strand_id
1 'polypeptide(L)'
;MNKFRSFVLVLLALMGLTSVSAASEGKRPKLIVGIVVDQMKWDYLQSYSDKWQGGFQRLLSDGFSYDNTYLCYVPTVTGVGHASIFTGTTPAIHGIAGNDFRIL
;
A
#
# COMPACT_ATOMS: atom_id res chain seq x y z
N MET A 1 29.32 28.11 35.31
CA MET A 1 28.45 27.73 34.20
C MET A 1 27.26 27.00 34.77
N ASN A 2 26.08 27.59 34.64
CA ASN A 2 25.04 27.58 35.64
C ASN A 2 24.23 26.29 35.69
N LYS A 3 24.16 25.65 36.85
CA LYS A 3 23.29 24.50 37.17
C LYS A 3 21.83 24.73 36.71
N PHE A 4 21.39 25.99 36.66
CA PHE A 4 20.08 26.40 36.14
C PHE A 4 19.93 26.13 34.62
N ARG A 5 20.97 26.41 33.80
CA ARG A 5 20.92 26.14 32.34
C ARG A 5 20.91 24.66 32.06
N SER A 6 21.65 23.85 32.84
CA SER A 6 21.61 22.39 32.71
C SER A 6 20.26 21.82 33.10
N PHE A 7 19.60 22.35 34.11
CA PHE A 7 18.28 21.93 34.56
C PHE A 7 17.20 22.22 33.49
N VAL A 8 17.26 23.41 32.85
CA VAL A 8 16.32 23.79 31.78
C VAL A 8 16.52 22.93 30.55
N LEU A 9 17.75 22.57 30.19
CA LEU A 9 18.03 21.70 29.05
C LEU A 9 17.55 20.26 29.29
N VAL A 10 17.67 19.75 30.51
CA VAL A 10 17.14 18.42 30.86
C VAL A 10 15.62 18.42 30.85
N LEU A 11 14.97 19.48 31.30
CA LEU A 11 13.50 19.60 31.28
C LEU A 11 12.96 19.70 29.87
N LEU A 12 13.63 20.41 28.96
CA LEU A 12 13.30 20.49 27.54
C LEU A 12 13.50 19.16 26.82
N ALA A 13 14.54 18.40 27.18
CA ALA A 13 14.76 17.05 26.62
C ALA A 13 13.70 16.06 27.10
N LEU A 14 13.23 16.15 28.35
CA LEU A 14 12.13 15.30 28.83
C LEU A 14 10.78 15.65 28.20
N MET A 15 10.52 16.92 27.89
CA MET A 15 9.28 17.30 27.16
C MET A 15 9.28 16.87 25.69
N GLY A 16 10.45 16.68 25.07
CA GLY A 16 10.57 16.18 23.69
C GLY A 16 10.28 14.68 23.50
N LEU A 17 10.27 13.91 24.59
CA LEU A 17 10.09 12.44 24.51
C LEU A 17 8.62 11.97 24.61
N THR A 18 7.66 12.87 24.76
CA THR A 18 6.24 12.48 24.91
C THR A 18 5.43 12.52 23.61
N SER A 19 6.08 12.70 22.47
CA SER A 19 5.41 12.54 21.16
C SER A 19 5.51 11.09 20.65
N VAL A 20 5.34 10.10 21.53
CA VAL A 20 4.90 8.79 21.06
C VAL A 20 3.46 8.97 20.60
N SER A 21 3.31 9.22 19.31
CA SER A 21 2.03 9.17 18.64
C SER A 21 1.34 7.90 19.09
N ALA A 22 0.31 8.03 19.90
CA ALA A 22 -0.62 6.94 20.15
C ALA A 22 -1.12 6.54 18.77
N ALA A 23 -0.57 5.46 18.23
CA ALA A 23 -1.17 4.80 17.08
C ALA A 23 -2.62 4.59 17.49
N SER A 24 -3.53 5.28 16.79
CA SER A 24 -4.96 5.07 16.95
C SER A 24 -5.17 3.56 17.02
N GLU A 25 -5.72 3.05 18.12
CA GLU A 25 -6.21 1.68 18.17
C GLU A 25 -7.40 1.58 17.22
N GLY A 26 -7.08 1.70 15.91
CA GLY A 26 -8.03 1.47 14.85
C GLY A 26 -8.52 0.04 15.02
N LYS A 27 -9.81 -0.12 15.24
CA LYS A 27 -10.43 -1.44 15.30
C LYS A 27 -9.94 -2.22 14.09
N ARG A 28 -9.30 -3.36 14.33
CA ARG A 28 -8.82 -4.23 13.24
C ARG A 28 -9.98 -4.52 12.29
N PRO A 29 -9.78 -4.43 10.98
CA PRO A 29 -10.84 -4.74 10.03
C PRO A 29 -11.30 -6.18 10.23
N LYS A 30 -12.61 -6.41 10.22
CA LYS A 30 -13.20 -7.75 10.34
C LYS A 30 -13.10 -8.53 9.03
N LEU A 31 -12.96 -7.82 7.91
CA LEU A 31 -12.86 -8.39 6.57
C LEU A 31 -11.96 -7.49 5.73
N ILE A 32 -11.07 -8.12 4.97
CA ILE A 32 -10.27 -7.47 3.93
C ILE A 32 -10.67 -8.10 2.61
N VAL A 33 -11.05 -7.27 1.63
CA VAL A 33 -11.42 -7.72 0.28
C VAL A 33 -10.38 -7.19 -0.69
N GLY A 34 -9.68 -8.09 -1.38
CA GLY A 34 -8.78 -7.76 -2.49
C GLY A 34 -9.51 -7.89 -3.81
N ILE A 35 -9.49 -6.84 -4.63
CA ILE A 35 -10.05 -6.86 -5.98
C ILE A 35 -8.94 -6.55 -6.97
N VAL A 36 -8.68 -7.46 -7.90
CA VAL A 36 -7.72 -7.29 -8.98
C VAL A 36 -8.48 -7.21 -10.29
N VAL A 37 -8.27 -6.14 -11.04
CA VAL A 37 -8.89 -5.95 -12.36
C VAL A 37 -7.80 -6.13 -13.40
N ASP A 38 -7.79 -7.30 -14.04
CA ASP A 38 -6.79 -7.66 -15.07
C ASP A 38 -6.91 -6.74 -16.30
N GLN A 39 -5.77 -6.41 -16.90
CA GLN A 39 -5.66 -5.56 -18.12
C GLN A 39 -6.30 -4.17 -18.01
N MET A 40 -6.67 -3.73 -16.83
CA MET A 40 -7.21 -2.40 -16.61
C MET A 40 -6.09 -1.36 -16.67
N LYS A 41 -6.16 -0.46 -17.64
CA LYS A 41 -5.24 0.66 -17.74
C LYS A 41 -5.55 1.70 -16.66
N TRP A 42 -4.52 2.19 -15.97
CA TRP A 42 -4.68 3.22 -14.92
C TRP A 42 -5.42 4.47 -15.43
N ASP A 43 -5.12 4.91 -16.65
CA ASP A 43 -5.76 6.07 -17.29
C ASP A 43 -7.29 5.97 -17.32
N TYR A 44 -7.87 4.76 -17.29
CA TYR A 44 -9.32 4.58 -17.30
C TYR A 44 -9.99 5.16 -16.07
N LEU A 45 -9.31 5.18 -14.92
CA LEU A 45 -9.82 5.79 -13.70
C LEU A 45 -10.04 7.30 -13.88
N GLN A 46 -9.17 7.95 -14.67
CA GLN A 46 -9.26 9.39 -14.97
C GLN A 46 -10.18 9.66 -16.16
N SER A 47 -9.96 8.93 -17.27
CA SER A 47 -10.66 9.18 -18.55
C SER A 47 -12.17 8.93 -18.48
N TYR A 48 -12.60 8.07 -17.58
CA TYR A 48 -14.01 7.72 -17.37
C TYR A 48 -14.54 8.15 -16.01
N SER A 49 -13.92 9.15 -15.39
CA SER A 49 -14.28 9.61 -14.04
C SER A 49 -15.75 10.04 -13.92
N ASP A 50 -16.34 10.58 -14.99
CA ASP A 50 -17.74 10.97 -15.09
C ASP A 50 -18.71 9.78 -15.17
N LYS A 51 -18.22 8.60 -15.49
CA LYS A 51 -19.00 7.37 -15.66
C LYS A 51 -18.94 6.43 -14.47
N TRP A 52 -17.99 6.63 -13.58
CA TRP A 52 -17.86 5.78 -12.40
C TRP A 52 -19.01 6.04 -11.43
N GLN A 53 -19.68 4.96 -11.04
CA GLN A 53 -20.77 4.96 -10.07
C GLN A 53 -20.57 3.86 -9.04
N GLY A 54 -21.25 3.95 -7.92
CA GLY A 54 -21.25 2.92 -6.89
C GLY A 54 -19.86 2.68 -6.27
N GLY A 55 -19.35 1.46 -6.36
CA GLY A 55 -18.12 1.05 -5.70
C GLY A 55 -16.87 1.80 -6.15
N PHE A 56 -16.68 2.00 -7.45
CA PHE A 56 -15.53 2.75 -7.98
C PHE A 56 -15.55 4.22 -7.55
N GLN A 57 -16.71 4.86 -7.66
CA GLN A 57 -16.85 6.24 -7.21
C GLN A 57 -16.48 6.38 -5.73
N ARG A 58 -16.98 5.47 -4.89
CA ARG A 58 -16.70 5.47 -3.46
C ARG A 58 -15.21 5.24 -3.16
N LEU A 59 -14.56 4.29 -3.86
CA LEU A 59 -13.13 4.05 -3.68
C LEU A 59 -12.27 5.25 -4.09
N LEU A 60 -12.66 5.96 -5.13
CA LEU A 60 -11.94 7.15 -5.62
C LEU A 60 -12.18 8.38 -4.73
N SER A 61 -13.40 8.54 -4.14
CA SER A 61 -13.72 9.70 -3.30
C SER A 61 -13.27 9.54 -1.85
N ASP A 62 -13.43 8.36 -1.28
CA ASP A 62 -13.26 8.10 0.16
C ASP A 62 -12.01 7.26 0.45
N GLY A 63 -11.39 6.69 -0.58
CA GLY A 63 -10.24 5.83 -0.48
C GLY A 63 -8.90 6.57 -0.61
N PHE A 64 -7.83 5.79 -0.67
CA PHE A 64 -6.49 6.27 -0.93
C PHE A 64 -5.93 5.65 -2.21
N SER A 65 -5.36 6.46 -3.11
CA SER A 65 -4.77 6.02 -4.38
C SER A 65 -3.24 6.08 -4.34
N TYR A 66 -2.59 5.01 -4.78
CA TYR A 66 -1.14 4.95 -5.02
C TYR A 66 -0.87 5.07 -6.51
N ASP A 67 -0.79 6.29 -7.02
CA ASP A 67 -0.71 6.54 -8.47
C ASP A 67 0.64 6.18 -9.09
N ASN A 68 1.70 6.15 -8.31
CA ASN A 68 3.06 5.83 -8.76
C ASN A 68 3.57 4.47 -8.25
N THR A 69 2.75 3.44 -8.42
CA THR A 69 3.13 2.08 -8.04
C THR A 69 3.67 1.31 -9.24
N TYR A 70 4.85 0.74 -9.12
CA TYR A 70 5.52 -0.04 -10.15
C TYR A 70 5.83 -1.45 -9.67
N LEU A 71 5.69 -2.43 -10.56
CA LEU A 71 6.13 -3.78 -10.30
C LEU A 71 7.65 -3.86 -10.52
N CYS A 72 8.35 -4.49 -9.59
CA CYS A 72 9.81 -4.63 -9.61
C CYS A 72 10.32 -5.87 -10.37
N TYR A 73 9.47 -6.48 -11.20
CA TYR A 73 9.79 -7.71 -11.93
C TYR A 73 9.18 -7.70 -13.33
N VAL A 74 9.68 -8.56 -14.18
CA VAL A 74 9.17 -8.87 -15.52
C VAL A 74 9.19 -10.39 -15.73
N PRO A 75 8.31 -10.93 -16.61
CA PRO A 75 7.19 -10.30 -17.30
C PRO A 75 5.99 -10.03 -16.37
N THR A 76 5.17 -9.05 -16.72
CA THR A 76 3.97 -8.67 -15.95
C THR A 76 2.68 -9.22 -16.59
N VAL A 77 2.76 -10.46 -17.07
CA VAL A 77 1.59 -11.17 -17.62
C VAL A 77 0.63 -11.62 -16.52
N THR A 78 -0.60 -11.95 -16.88
CA THR A 78 -1.71 -12.22 -15.94
C THR A 78 -1.35 -13.18 -14.81
N GLY A 79 -0.84 -14.39 -15.13
CA GLY A 79 -0.51 -15.40 -14.11
C GLY A 79 0.55 -14.93 -13.13
N VAL A 80 1.59 -14.29 -13.63
CA VAL A 80 2.68 -13.74 -12.81
C VAL A 80 2.20 -12.61 -11.91
N GLY A 81 1.42 -11.67 -12.47
CA GLY A 81 0.88 -10.52 -11.73
C GLY A 81 -0.05 -10.95 -10.61
N HIS A 82 -1.02 -11.81 -10.90
CA HIS A 82 -1.95 -12.32 -9.90
C HIS A 82 -1.24 -13.11 -8.80
N ALA A 83 -0.32 -14.01 -9.17
CA ALA A 83 0.48 -14.77 -8.19
C ALA A 83 1.26 -13.82 -7.27
N SER A 84 1.89 -12.79 -7.82
CA SER A 84 2.66 -11.83 -7.03
C SER A 84 1.79 -11.03 -6.05
N ILE A 85 0.62 -10.57 -6.49
CA ILE A 85 -0.32 -9.81 -5.64
C ILE A 85 -0.86 -10.69 -4.51
N PHE A 86 -1.32 -11.90 -4.81
CA PHE A 86 -1.94 -12.77 -3.80
C PHE A 86 -0.95 -13.44 -2.85
N THR A 87 0.31 -13.60 -3.26
CA THR A 87 1.37 -14.17 -2.39
C THR A 87 2.18 -13.10 -1.68
N GLY A 88 2.12 -11.84 -2.13
CA GLY A 88 2.96 -10.76 -1.62
C GLY A 88 4.45 -10.93 -1.95
N THR A 89 4.79 -11.76 -2.96
CA THR A 89 6.16 -12.09 -3.34
C THR A 89 6.40 -11.88 -4.84
N THR A 90 7.66 -12.06 -5.27
CA THR A 90 8.05 -11.92 -6.68
C THR A 90 8.14 -13.29 -7.38
N PRO A 91 8.16 -13.34 -8.72
CA PRO A 91 8.33 -14.58 -9.49
C PRO A 91 9.51 -15.44 -9.06
N ALA A 92 10.60 -14.84 -8.63
CA ALA A 92 11.77 -15.54 -8.11
C ALA A 92 11.48 -16.39 -6.85
N ILE A 93 10.43 -16.03 -6.10
CA ILE A 93 10.05 -16.70 -4.85
C ILE A 93 8.86 -17.64 -5.07
N HIS A 94 7.78 -17.18 -5.71
CA HIS A 94 6.59 -18.02 -5.91
C HIS A 94 6.70 -18.96 -7.12
N GLY A 95 7.70 -18.80 -7.99
CA GLY A 95 7.99 -19.72 -9.09
C GLY A 95 7.08 -19.60 -10.33
N ILE A 96 6.07 -18.74 -10.32
CA ILE A 96 5.17 -18.51 -11.46
C ILE A 96 5.82 -17.46 -12.36
N ALA A 97 6.33 -17.91 -13.53
CA ALA A 97 7.08 -17.06 -14.46
C ALA A 97 6.35 -16.75 -15.77
N GLY A 98 5.13 -17.27 -15.96
CA GLY A 98 4.34 -17.10 -17.18
C GLY A 98 2.90 -17.51 -17.00
N ASN A 99 2.12 -17.40 -18.08
CA ASN A 99 0.74 -17.88 -18.11
C ASN A 99 0.66 -19.40 -18.41
N ASP A 100 1.73 -19.96 -18.96
CA ASP A 100 1.81 -21.38 -19.34
C ASP A 100 2.78 -22.11 -18.41
N PHE A 101 2.38 -23.28 -17.97
CA PHE A 101 3.18 -24.19 -17.16
C PHE A 101 3.47 -25.47 -17.96
N ARG A 102 4.74 -25.83 -18.09
CA ARG A 102 5.13 -27.18 -18.50
C ARG A 102 5.68 -27.90 -17.27
N ILE A 103 5.04 -29.00 -16.90
CA ILE A 103 5.59 -29.96 -15.97
C ILE A 103 6.54 -30.85 -16.80
N LEU A 104 7.83 -30.80 -16.50
CA LEU A 104 8.84 -31.68 -17.09
C LEU A 104 8.86 -33.02 -16.35
#